data_27cc033fa153f5cc673de79e0935dfd8
#
_entry.id   27cc033fa153f5cc673de79e0935dfd8
#
_cell.length_a   1.000
_cell.length_b   1.000
_cell.length_c   1.000
_cell.angle_alpha   90.00
_cell.angle_beta   90.00
_cell.angle_gamma   90.00
#
_symmetry.space_group_name_H-M   'P 1'
#
loop_
_entity.id
_entity.type
_entity.pdbx_description
1 polymer ?
#
loop_
_entity_poly.entity_id
_entity_poly.type
_entity_poly.pdbx_seq_one_letter_code
_entity_poly.pdbx_strand_id
1 'polypeptide(L)'
;EIFTVYICAMKLVKDTDNKNLDKKKISDKEAEEAFIKILTWMGEDPNREGLIETPKRVIKAYKEFFSGYNEDANKVLEKTFGDVEGYNDMVIQKNISVQSHCEHHMVPIIGWAHVAYIPNERVVGLSKLARVVDVFSKRLQTQERLTMQIAKSIMTALDAKGVAVTIDAAHQCMTTRGIKKEKASTVTNYFLGQFKDDLSIQNRYLRFTSK
;
A
#
# COMPACT_ATOMS: atom_id res chain seq x y z
N GLU A 1 -31.39 17.51 16.83
CA GLU A 1 -29.98 17.96 17.18
C GLU A 1 -28.92 16.81 17.15
N ILE A 2 -29.24 15.59 16.69
CA ILE A 2 -28.30 14.45 16.60
C ILE A 2 -27.76 14.26 15.18
N PHE A 3 -28.29 14.97 14.17
CA PHE A 3 -27.89 14.80 12.77
C PHE A 3 -26.69 15.64 12.31
N THR A 4 -26.21 16.58 13.11
CA THR A 4 -25.16 17.52 12.69
C THR A 4 -23.73 17.06 13.01
N VAL A 5 -23.54 15.99 13.80
CA VAL A 5 -22.22 15.54 14.25
C VAL A 5 -21.55 14.56 13.27
N TYR A 6 -22.31 13.93 12.36
CA TYR A 6 -21.74 12.93 11.44
C TYR A 6 -21.15 13.47 10.14
N ILE A 7 -21.38 14.75 9.80
CA ILE A 7 -20.86 15.35 8.56
C ILE A 7 -19.45 15.92 8.72
N CYS A 8 -18.95 16.07 9.95
CA CYS A 8 -17.62 16.65 10.20
C CYS A 8 -16.44 15.65 10.09
N ALA A 9 -16.70 14.34 9.93
CA ALA A 9 -15.66 13.30 9.84
C ALA A 9 -15.29 12.91 8.39
N MET A 10 -15.97 13.43 7.39
CA MET A 10 -15.57 13.28 5.98
C MET A 10 -14.73 14.46 5.48
N LYS A 11 -13.83 15.00 6.29
CA LYS A 11 -12.73 15.75 5.68
C LYS A 11 -11.92 14.72 4.87
N LEU A 12 -12.04 14.85 3.53
CA LEU A 12 -11.12 14.29 2.57
C LEU A 12 -9.75 14.18 3.24
N VAL A 13 -9.24 12.96 3.38
CA VAL A 13 -7.83 12.75 3.62
C VAL A 13 -7.18 13.34 2.37
N LYS A 14 -6.85 14.64 2.43
CA LYS A 14 -5.98 15.24 1.45
C LYS A 14 -4.74 14.36 1.50
N ASP A 15 -4.34 13.92 0.33
CA ASP A 15 -3.08 13.20 0.14
C ASP A 15 -1.99 14.11 0.74
N THR A 16 -1.70 13.92 2.04
CA THR A 16 -0.74 14.73 2.77
C THR A 16 0.68 14.40 2.32
N ASP A 17 0.81 13.39 1.45
CA ASP A 17 2.08 12.94 0.91
C ASP A 17 2.64 13.92 -0.14
N ASN A 18 1.88 14.96 -0.55
CA ASN A 18 2.30 15.90 -1.58
C ASN A 18 2.23 17.37 -1.15
N LYS A 19 2.40 17.66 0.13
CA LYS A 19 2.79 19.03 0.49
C LYS A 19 4.19 19.26 -0.05
N ASN A 20 4.33 20.28 -0.92
CA ASN A 20 5.60 20.91 -1.28
C ASN A 20 6.40 21.24 0.00
N LEU A 21 7.06 20.23 0.55
CA LEU A 21 8.25 20.45 1.29
C LEU A 21 9.24 20.96 0.23
N ASP A 22 9.86 22.11 0.44
CA ASP A 22 11.09 22.49 -0.27
C ASP A 22 12.05 21.33 -0.06
N LYS A 23 11.96 20.31 -0.93
CA LYS A 23 12.79 19.11 -0.87
C LYS A 23 14.18 19.58 -1.27
N LYS A 24 14.98 19.98 -0.29
CA LYS A 24 16.42 20.03 -0.47
C LYS A 24 16.78 18.67 -1.07
N LYS A 25 17.06 18.64 -2.36
CA LYS A 25 17.39 17.41 -3.07
C LYS A 25 18.73 16.92 -2.51
N ILE A 26 18.66 15.93 -1.63
CA ILE A 26 19.83 15.21 -1.15
C ILE A 26 20.29 14.31 -2.31
N SER A 27 21.56 14.40 -2.68
CA SER A 27 22.16 13.57 -3.71
C SER A 27 22.36 12.13 -3.21
N ASP A 28 22.49 11.20 -4.15
CA ASP A 28 22.82 9.80 -3.81
C ASP A 28 24.10 9.72 -2.97
N LYS A 29 25.11 10.52 -3.31
CA LYS A 29 26.38 10.57 -2.58
C LYS A 29 26.20 11.01 -1.13
N GLU A 30 25.42 12.05 -0.87
CA GLU A 30 25.11 12.49 0.49
C GLU A 30 24.34 11.40 1.28
N ALA A 31 23.44 10.65 0.61
CA ALA A 31 22.73 9.53 1.22
C ALA A 31 23.67 8.34 1.52
N GLU A 32 24.61 8.04 0.62
CA GLU A 32 25.65 7.02 0.82
C GLU A 32 26.55 7.38 2.01
N GLU A 33 26.99 8.64 2.10
CA GLU A 33 27.79 9.16 3.24
C GLU A 33 27.04 9.03 4.58
N ALA A 34 25.71 9.28 4.58
CA ALA A 34 24.90 9.08 5.77
C ALA A 34 24.85 7.59 6.16
N PHE A 35 24.80 6.69 5.17
CA PHE A 35 24.80 5.26 5.43
C PHE A 35 26.12 4.74 5.97
N ILE A 36 27.26 5.29 5.53
CA ILE A 36 28.59 5.01 6.09
C ILE A 36 28.61 5.37 7.59
N LYS A 37 28.03 6.51 7.98
CA LYS A 37 27.93 6.89 9.40
C LYS A 37 27.07 5.91 10.19
N ILE A 38 25.99 5.39 9.61
CA ILE A 38 25.15 4.35 10.26
C ILE A 38 25.94 3.07 10.47
N LEU A 39 26.72 2.60 9.47
CA LEU A 39 27.56 1.42 9.59
C LEU A 39 28.60 1.59 10.73
N THR A 40 29.28 2.73 10.79
CA THR A 40 30.23 3.05 11.84
C THR A 40 29.54 3.10 13.22
N TRP A 41 28.35 3.71 13.31
CA TRP A 41 27.56 3.75 14.55
C TRP A 41 27.17 2.36 15.05
N MET A 42 26.90 1.41 14.15
CA MET A 42 26.61 0.00 14.49
C MET A 42 27.86 -0.76 14.98
N GLY A 43 29.06 -0.17 14.85
CA GLY A 43 30.32 -0.79 15.22
C GLY A 43 31.03 -1.55 14.08
N GLU A 44 30.59 -1.36 12.84
CA GLU A 44 31.20 -1.96 11.65
C GLU A 44 32.31 -1.10 11.06
N ASP A 45 33.28 -1.72 10.38
CA ASP A 45 34.25 -1.04 9.54
C ASP A 45 33.71 -0.94 8.11
N PRO A 46 33.30 0.27 7.66
CA PRO A 46 32.77 0.46 6.32
C PRO A 46 33.79 0.21 5.21
N ASN A 47 35.10 0.16 5.53
CA ASN A 47 36.19 -0.04 4.55
C ASN A 47 36.52 -1.51 4.34
N ARG A 48 35.99 -2.44 5.16
CA ARG A 48 36.23 -3.87 4.91
C ARG A 48 35.60 -4.32 3.60
N GLU A 49 36.22 -5.27 2.91
CA GLU A 49 35.86 -5.74 1.57
C GLU A 49 34.36 -6.00 1.37
N GLY A 50 33.69 -6.66 2.34
CA GLY A 50 32.27 -6.94 2.25
C GLY A 50 31.34 -5.73 2.38
N LEU A 51 31.81 -4.57 2.84
CA LEU A 51 31.00 -3.37 3.11
C LEU A 51 31.33 -2.17 2.22
N ILE A 52 32.42 -2.16 1.49
CA ILE A 52 32.82 -1.03 0.61
C ILE A 52 31.68 -0.60 -0.33
N GLU A 53 30.98 -1.57 -0.94
CA GLU A 53 29.89 -1.30 -1.89
C GLU A 53 28.51 -1.20 -1.20
N THR A 54 28.42 -1.47 0.10
CA THR A 54 27.13 -1.56 0.81
C THR A 54 26.35 -0.25 0.80
N PRO A 55 26.93 0.92 1.06
CA PRO A 55 26.20 2.19 1.00
C PRO A 55 25.49 2.40 -0.35
N LYS A 56 26.21 2.20 -1.44
CA LYS A 56 25.67 2.33 -2.80
C LYS A 56 24.57 1.30 -3.08
N ARG A 57 24.76 0.05 -2.66
CA ARG A 57 23.76 -1.02 -2.82
C ARG A 57 22.48 -0.72 -2.05
N VAL A 58 22.59 -0.19 -0.84
CA VAL A 58 21.44 0.19 -0.01
C VAL A 58 20.66 1.35 -0.66
N ILE A 59 21.33 2.39 -1.12
CA ILE A 59 20.65 3.51 -1.78
C ILE A 59 19.93 3.04 -3.06
N LYS A 60 20.56 2.16 -3.84
CA LYS A 60 19.93 1.55 -5.01
C LYS A 60 18.68 0.73 -4.62
N ALA A 61 18.77 -0.10 -3.58
CA ALA A 61 17.64 -0.89 -3.09
C ALA A 61 16.50 0.00 -2.57
N TYR A 62 16.81 1.08 -1.85
CA TYR A 62 15.80 2.02 -1.35
C TYR A 62 15.07 2.77 -2.47
N LYS A 63 15.74 3.09 -3.57
CA LYS A 63 15.07 3.64 -4.76
C LYS A 63 14.04 2.69 -5.33
N GLU A 64 14.29 1.39 -5.28
CA GLU A 64 13.34 0.35 -5.70
C GLU A 64 12.21 0.17 -4.67
N PHE A 65 12.55 0.01 -3.39
CA PHE A 65 11.58 -0.20 -2.32
C PHE A 65 10.61 0.97 -2.14
N PHE A 66 11.06 2.19 -2.44
CA PHE A 66 10.30 3.41 -2.26
C PHE A 66 9.93 4.10 -3.57
N SER A 67 9.93 3.36 -4.69
CA SER A 67 9.60 3.89 -6.02
C SER A 67 8.18 4.44 -6.11
N GLY A 68 7.25 3.93 -5.30
CA GLY A 68 5.86 4.34 -5.27
C GLY A 68 5.62 5.82 -4.91
N TYR A 69 6.61 6.50 -4.29
CA TYR A 69 6.54 7.96 -4.11
C TYR A 69 6.64 8.75 -5.40
N ASN A 70 7.15 8.14 -6.46
CA ASN A 70 7.28 8.76 -7.79
C ASN A 70 6.18 8.30 -8.76
N GLU A 71 5.26 7.48 -8.29
CA GLU A 71 4.18 6.90 -9.09
C GLU A 71 2.81 7.45 -8.67
N ASP A 72 1.92 7.63 -9.66
CA ASP A 72 0.54 8.09 -9.46
C ASP A 72 -0.44 6.94 -9.74
N ALA A 73 -1.12 6.50 -8.70
CA ALA A 73 -2.11 5.43 -8.79
C ALA A 73 -3.28 5.77 -9.73
N ASN A 74 -3.66 7.06 -9.83
CA ASN A 74 -4.73 7.48 -10.73
C ASN A 74 -4.32 7.27 -12.19
N LYS A 75 -3.07 7.60 -12.56
CA LYS A 75 -2.54 7.35 -13.90
C LYS A 75 -2.51 5.85 -14.24
N VAL A 76 -2.26 5.00 -13.25
CA VAL A 76 -2.30 3.54 -13.44
C VAL A 76 -3.70 3.08 -13.83
N LEU A 77 -4.74 3.70 -13.28
CA LEU A 77 -6.15 3.34 -13.47
C LEU A 77 -6.84 4.08 -14.64
N GLU A 78 -6.19 5.04 -15.30
CA GLU A 78 -6.79 5.84 -16.39
C GLU A 78 -7.30 5.00 -17.56
N LYS A 79 -6.60 3.91 -17.92
CA LYS A 79 -7.04 3.01 -18.98
C LYS A 79 -8.11 2.05 -18.47
N THR A 80 -9.34 2.40 -18.73
CA THR A 80 -10.53 1.61 -18.44
C THR A 80 -11.18 1.14 -19.74
N PHE A 81 -12.05 0.14 -19.64
CA PHE A 81 -12.88 -0.37 -20.71
C PHE A 81 -14.34 -0.06 -20.36
N GLY A 82 -15.06 0.56 -21.29
CA GLY A 82 -16.47 0.96 -21.09
C GLY A 82 -17.48 -0.13 -21.37
N ASP A 83 -17.06 -1.21 -22.02
CA ASP A 83 -17.95 -2.33 -22.36
C ASP A 83 -17.81 -3.42 -21.31
N VAL A 84 -18.82 -3.52 -20.46
CA VAL A 84 -18.95 -4.58 -19.43
C VAL A 84 -20.02 -5.61 -19.81
N GLU A 85 -20.65 -5.48 -21.01
CA GLU A 85 -21.71 -6.36 -21.50
C GLU A 85 -22.78 -6.69 -20.42
N GLY A 86 -23.10 -5.73 -19.56
CA GLY A 86 -24.06 -5.90 -18.47
C GLY A 86 -23.53 -6.64 -17.23
N TYR A 87 -22.21 -6.91 -17.13
CA TYR A 87 -21.63 -7.48 -15.92
C TYR A 87 -21.73 -6.49 -14.74
N ASN A 88 -22.47 -6.87 -13.71
CA ASN A 88 -22.82 -6.03 -12.57
C ASN A 88 -22.44 -6.65 -11.21
N ASP A 89 -21.71 -7.75 -11.23
CA ASP A 89 -21.27 -8.42 -10.00
C ASP A 89 -19.82 -8.04 -9.62
N MET A 90 -19.35 -8.49 -8.47
CA MET A 90 -18.02 -8.17 -7.98
C MET A 90 -16.93 -8.86 -8.83
N VAL A 91 -15.92 -8.11 -9.20
CA VAL A 91 -14.65 -8.62 -9.73
C VAL A 91 -13.67 -8.71 -8.56
N ILE A 92 -13.07 -9.89 -8.34
CA ILE A 92 -12.12 -10.12 -7.24
C ILE A 92 -10.78 -10.57 -7.81
N GLN A 93 -9.71 -9.89 -7.43
CA GLN A 93 -8.35 -10.35 -7.64
C GLN A 93 -7.72 -10.72 -6.29
N LYS A 94 -7.29 -11.97 -6.18
CA LYS A 94 -6.75 -12.54 -4.94
C LYS A 94 -5.24 -12.73 -5.01
N ASN A 95 -4.62 -12.82 -3.83
CA ASN A 95 -3.21 -13.19 -3.68
C ASN A 95 -2.27 -12.24 -4.45
N ILE A 96 -2.58 -10.95 -4.45
CA ILE A 96 -1.67 -9.93 -4.93
C ILE A 96 -0.55 -9.79 -3.89
N SER A 97 0.69 -10.01 -4.29
CA SER A 97 1.83 -9.90 -3.38
C SER A 97 1.95 -8.48 -2.82
N VAL A 98 2.12 -8.37 -1.51
CA VAL A 98 2.40 -7.11 -0.81
C VAL A 98 3.82 -7.17 -0.27
N GLN A 99 4.64 -6.24 -0.75
CA GLN A 99 5.99 -5.98 -0.25
C GLN A 99 6.10 -4.51 0.10
N SER A 100 5.94 -4.18 1.37
CA SER A 100 5.94 -2.81 1.89
C SER A 100 6.94 -2.66 3.03
N HIS A 101 7.07 -1.47 3.58
CA HIS A 101 7.95 -1.17 4.69
C HIS A 101 7.21 -0.39 5.78
N CYS A 102 7.35 -0.87 7.01
CA CYS A 102 6.79 -0.22 8.19
C CYS A 102 7.41 1.17 8.38
N GLU A 103 6.58 2.21 8.47
CA GLU A 103 7.05 3.59 8.64
C GLU A 103 7.77 3.84 9.97
N HIS A 104 7.51 3.00 11.00
CA HIS A 104 8.11 3.18 12.32
C HIS A 104 9.55 2.65 12.41
N HIS A 105 9.90 1.60 11.63
CA HIS A 105 11.19 0.92 11.74
C HIS A 105 11.90 0.71 10.41
N MET A 106 11.28 1.06 9.28
CA MET A 106 11.77 0.84 7.91
C MET A 106 12.11 -0.62 7.59
N VAL A 107 11.46 -1.58 8.27
CA VAL A 107 11.61 -3.00 8.01
C VAL A 107 10.41 -3.54 7.22
N PRO A 108 10.57 -4.66 6.50
CA PRO A 108 9.53 -5.15 5.58
C PRO A 108 8.21 -5.51 6.26
N ILE A 109 7.13 -5.29 5.51
CA ILE A 109 5.79 -5.82 5.69
C ILE A 109 5.55 -6.72 4.49
N ILE A 110 5.37 -8.03 4.69
CA ILE A 110 5.27 -9.00 3.60
C ILE A 110 3.99 -9.81 3.75
N GLY A 111 3.22 -9.88 2.68
CA GLY A 111 1.94 -10.60 2.70
C GLY A 111 1.20 -10.56 1.37
N TRP A 112 -0.11 -10.58 1.47
CA TRP A 112 -1.01 -10.67 0.34
C TRP A 112 -2.16 -9.68 0.46
N ALA A 113 -2.55 -9.11 -0.67
CA ALA A 113 -3.76 -8.31 -0.78
C ALA A 113 -4.81 -9.06 -1.61
N HIS A 114 -6.07 -8.87 -1.22
CA HIS A 114 -7.24 -9.24 -1.99
C HIS A 114 -8.00 -7.96 -2.30
N VAL A 115 -8.26 -7.71 -3.57
CA VAL A 115 -8.92 -6.50 -4.03
C VAL A 115 -10.16 -6.88 -4.80
N ALA A 116 -11.30 -6.30 -4.45
CA ALA A 116 -12.54 -6.45 -5.19
C ALA A 116 -13.17 -5.11 -5.49
N TYR A 117 -13.88 -5.03 -6.61
CA TYR A 117 -14.74 -3.90 -6.92
C TYR A 117 -16.02 -4.38 -7.63
N ILE A 118 -17.08 -3.60 -7.51
CA ILE A 118 -18.32 -3.78 -8.28
C ILE A 118 -18.34 -2.66 -9.30
N PRO A 119 -18.29 -2.98 -10.61
CA PRO A 119 -18.25 -1.98 -11.65
C PRO A 119 -19.56 -1.15 -11.69
N ASN A 120 -19.44 0.11 -12.04
CA ASN A 120 -20.56 0.91 -12.48
C ASN A 120 -20.69 0.81 -14.00
N GLU A 121 -19.95 1.62 -14.74
CA GLU A 121 -19.93 1.62 -16.21
C GLU A 121 -18.57 1.20 -16.79
N ARG A 122 -17.56 1.02 -15.92
CA ARG A 122 -16.18 0.82 -16.34
C ARG A 122 -15.55 -0.36 -15.63
N VAL A 123 -14.77 -1.13 -16.37
CA VAL A 123 -13.87 -2.15 -15.83
C VAL A 123 -12.43 -1.76 -16.12
N VAL A 124 -11.54 -2.28 -15.31
CA VAL A 124 -10.10 -2.06 -15.44
C VAL A 124 -9.37 -3.38 -15.69
N GLY A 125 -8.29 -3.33 -16.45
CA GLY A 125 -7.47 -4.52 -16.65
C GLY A 125 -6.92 -5.05 -15.32
N LEU A 126 -7.00 -6.36 -15.11
CA LEU A 126 -6.63 -7.01 -13.82
C LEU A 126 -5.23 -6.63 -13.35
N SER A 127 -4.26 -6.52 -14.27
CA SER A 127 -2.88 -6.09 -13.97
C SER A 127 -2.81 -4.69 -13.35
N LYS A 128 -3.82 -3.84 -13.57
CA LYS A 128 -3.86 -2.48 -13.01
C LYS A 128 -4.17 -2.49 -11.52
N LEU A 129 -5.02 -3.41 -11.06
CA LEU A 129 -5.30 -3.58 -9.63
C LEU A 129 -4.02 -3.97 -8.88
N ALA A 130 -3.25 -4.93 -9.41
CA ALA A 130 -1.96 -5.30 -8.82
C ALA A 130 -0.97 -4.13 -8.79
N ARG A 131 -0.89 -3.33 -9.87
CA ARG A 131 -0.02 -2.16 -9.92
C ARG A 131 -0.41 -1.07 -8.92
N VAL A 132 -1.71 -0.87 -8.66
CA VAL A 132 -2.15 0.07 -7.62
C VAL A 132 -1.70 -0.40 -6.24
N VAL A 133 -1.78 -1.70 -5.95
CA VAL A 133 -1.23 -2.28 -4.72
C VAL A 133 0.27 -1.99 -4.64
N ASP A 134 1.03 -2.18 -5.72
CA ASP A 134 2.47 -1.90 -5.76
C ASP A 134 2.78 -0.42 -5.50
N VAL A 135 2.08 0.51 -6.15
CA VAL A 135 2.29 1.97 -5.99
C VAL A 135 2.19 2.39 -4.52
N PHE A 136 1.20 1.87 -3.80
CA PHE A 136 1.03 2.21 -2.39
C PHE A 136 1.92 1.36 -1.47
N SER A 137 2.22 0.11 -1.82
CA SER A 137 3.11 -0.75 -1.03
C SER A 137 4.55 -0.24 -1.04
N LYS A 138 5.03 0.27 -2.17
CA LYS A 138 6.39 0.82 -2.32
C LYS A 138 6.56 2.21 -1.70
N ARG A 139 6.09 2.35 -0.46
CA ARG A 139 6.18 3.55 0.39
C ARG A 139 6.41 3.13 1.84
N LEU A 140 6.74 4.07 2.71
CA LEU A 140 6.67 3.85 4.15
C LEU A 140 5.20 3.87 4.59
N GLN A 141 4.72 2.79 5.22
CA GLN A 141 3.30 2.57 5.48
C GLN A 141 2.98 2.11 6.90
N THR A 142 1.78 2.42 7.37
CA THR A 142 1.01 1.55 8.27
C THR A 142 0.09 0.68 7.41
N GLN A 143 -0.22 -0.53 7.85
CA GLN A 143 -1.05 -1.45 7.05
C GLN A 143 -2.48 -0.91 6.87
N GLU A 144 -3.02 -0.24 7.87
CA GLU A 144 -4.34 0.39 7.84
C GLU A 144 -4.42 1.48 6.76
N ARG A 145 -3.39 2.36 6.71
CA ARG A 145 -3.31 3.41 5.70
C ARG A 145 -3.14 2.84 4.30
N LEU A 146 -2.29 1.82 4.14
CA LEU A 146 -2.09 1.12 2.87
C LEU A 146 -3.41 0.56 2.33
N THR A 147 -4.15 -0.19 3.17
CA THR A 147 -5.44 -0.79 2.82
C THR A 147 -6.45 0.27 2.39
N MET A 148 -6.55 1.36 3.16
CA MET A 148 -7.44 2.48 2.87
C MET A 148 -7.08 3.20 1.58
N GLN A 149 -5.79 3.48 1.33
CA GLN A 149 -5.34 4.21 0.14
C GLN A 149 -5.65 3.43 -1.14
N ILE A 150 -5.39 2.12 -1.16
CA ILE A 150 -5.73 1.24 -2.28
C ILE A 150 -7.23 1.30 -2.56
N ALA A 151 -8.07 1.09 -1.55
CA ALA A 151 -9.52 1.08 -1.72
C ALA A 151 -10.08 2.42 -2.24
N LYS A 152 -9.64 3.54 -1.66
CA LYS A 152 -10.09 4.87 -2.07
C LYS A 152 -9.65 5.23 -3.48
N SER A 153 -8.41 4.88 -3.87
CA SER A 153 -7.91 5.14 -5.21
C SER A 153 -8.74 4.41 -6.27
N ILE A 154 -9.04 3.12 -6.05
CA ILE A 154 -9.86 2.33 -6.96
C ILE A 154 -11.30 2.88 -7.02
N MET A 155 -11.89 3.19 -5.87
CA MET A 155 -13.25 3.74 -5.79
C MET A 155 -13.40 5.01 -6.60
N THR A 156 -12.45 5.94 -6.45
CA THR A 156 -12.47 7.24 -7.14
C THR A 156 -12.19 7.10 -8.63
N ALA A 157 -11.18 6.32 -9.02
CA ALA A 157 -10.75 6.23 -10.40
C ALA A 157 -11.73 5.47 -11.30
N LEU A 158 -12.44 4.47 -10.75
CA LEU A 158 -13.39 3.65 -11.50
C LEU A 158 -14.84 4.11 -11.32
N ASP A 159 -15.10 5.08 -10.46
CA ASP A 159 -16.48 5.43 -10.05
C ASP A 159 -17.27 4.17 -9.68
N ALA A 160 -16.64 3.25 -8.96
CA ALA A 160 -17.17 1.93 -8.69
C ALA A 160 -18.38 2.00 -7.73
N LYS A 161 -19.35 1.08 -7.84
CA LYS A 161 -20.47 0.94 -6.89
C LYS A 161 -20.01 0.50 -5.51
N GLY A 162 -18.85 -0.15 -5.43
CA GLY A 162 -18.25 -0.59 -4.18
C GLY A 162 -16.84 -1.12 -4.39
N VAL A 163 -16.03 -1.04 -3.35
CA VAL A 163 -14.66 -1.57 -3.31
C VAL A 163 -14.42 -2.24 -1.97
N ALA A 164 -13.73 -3.38 -2.02
CA ALA A 164 -13.25 -4.09 -0.84
C ALA A 164 -11.76 -4.40 -1.00
N VAL A 165 -11.00 -4.13 0.04
CA VAL A 165 -9.58 -4.48 0.12
C VAL A 165 -9.31 -5.17 1.45
N THR A 166 -8.65 -6.32 1.39
CA THR A 166 -8.13 -7.06 2.54
C THR A 166 -6.63 -7.22 2.35
N ILE A 167 -5.84 -6.94 3.39
CA ILE A 167 -4.42 -7.25 3.43
C ILE A 167 -4.16 -8.14 4.63
N ASP A 168 -3.49 -9.27 4.39
CA ASP A 168 -2.96 -10.18 5.42
C ASP A 168 -1.45 -10.20 5.29
N ALA A 169 -0.72 -9.65 6.28
CA ALA A 169 0.72 -9.48 6.19
C ALA A 169 1.45 -9.65 7.52
N ALA A 170 2.66 -10.19 7.44
CA ALA A 170 3.60 -10.30 8.55
C ALA A 170 4.49 -9.05 8.61
N HIS A 171 4.62 -8.49 9.81
CA HIS A 171 5.45 -7.31 10.08
C HIS A 171 6.79 -7.73 10.66
N GLN A 172 7.89 -7.49 9.94
CA GLN A 172 9.22 -7.88 10.41
C GLN A 172 9.64 -7.14 11.70
N CYS A 173 9.07 -5.98 11.99
CA CYS A 173 9.26 -5.29 13.27
C CYS A 173 8.70 -6.08 14.48
N MET A 174 7.78 -7.01 14.26
CA MET A 174 7.22 -7.90 15.29
C MET A 174 7.85 -9.30 15.27
N THR A 175 8.32 -9.77 14.11
CA THR A 175 8.81 -11.13 13.94
C THR A 175 10.31 -11.25 14.25
N THR A 176 11.14 -10.33 13.74
CA THR A 176 12.61 -10.41 13.83
C THR A 176 13.20 -9.65 15.02
N ARG A 177 12.43 -8.78 15.65
CA ARG A 177 12.81 -7.97 16.81
C ARG A 177 11.61 -7.73 17.73
N GLY A 178 11.80 -6.97 18.82
CA GLY A 178 10.75 -6.62 19.78
C GLY A 178 10.13 -7.85 20.43
N ILE A 179 8.86 -8.08 20.22
CA ILE A 179 8.11 -9.18 20.85
C ILE A 179 8.35 -10.56 20.22
N LYS A 180 9.06 -10.64 19.09
CA LYS A 180 9.49 -11.88 18.39
C LYS A 180 8.36 -12.89 18.18
N LYS A 181 7.24 -12.45 17.60
CA LYS A 181 6.08 -13.29 17.26
C LYS A 181 6.14 -13.72 15.79
N GLU A 182 6.92 -14.76 15.49
CA GLU A 182 7.25 -15.17 14.12
C GLU A 182 6.04 -15.58 13.28
N LYS A 183 5.01 -16.19 13.90
CA LYS A 183 3.81 -16.67 13.20
C LYS A 183 2.67 -15.66 13.18
N ALA A 184 2.85 -14.47 13.76
CA ALA A 184 1.81 -13.45 13.79
C ALA A 184 1.67 -12.78 12.43
N SER A 185 0.45 -12.71 11.90
CA SER A 185 0.07 -11.83 10.81
C SER A 185 -0.99 -10.83 11.28
N THR A 186 -1.11 -9.74 10.55
CA THR A 186 -2.13 -8.71 10.77
C THR A 186 -3.05 -8.69 9.57
N VAL A 187 -4.36 -8.74 9.82
CA VAL A 187 -5.37 -8.62 8.77
C VAL A 187 -6.06 -7.27 8.91
N THR A 188 -6.08 -6.51 7.82
CA THR A 188 -6.82 -5.26 7.71
C THR A 188 -7.81 -5.32 6.56
N ASN A 189 -9.02 -4.79 6.79
CA ASN A 189 -10.08 -4.72 5.79
C ASN A 189 -10.52 -3.28 5.61
N TYR A 190 -10.85 -2.90 4.38
CA TYR A 190 -11.47 -1.61 4.08
C TYR A 190 -12.56 -1.78 3.03
N PHE A 191 -13.78 -1.38 3.38
CA PHE A 191 -14.99 -1.54 2.57
C PHE A 191 -15.58 -0.17 2.23
N LEU A 192 -15.98 0.01 0.96
CA LEU A 192 -16.62 1.23 0.44
C LEU A 192 -17.85 0.87 -0.39
N GLY A 193 -18.84 1.78 -0.42
CA GLY A 193 -20.09 1.61 -1.17
C GLY A 193 -20.78 0.30 -0.80
N GLN A 194 -21.26 -0.45 -1.80
CA GLN A 194 -22.06 -1.67 -1.56
C GLN A 194 -21.39 -2.69 -0.63
N PHE A 195 -20.07 -2.81 -0.62
CA PHE A 195 -19.38 -3.70 0.32
C PHE A 195 -19.49 -3.23 1.77
N LYS A 196 -19.67 -1.94 2.01
CA LYS A 196 -19.88 -1.39 3.34
C LYS A 196 -21.35 -1.44 3.76
N ASP A 197 -22.25 -1.18 2.82
CA ASP A 197 -23.67 -0.94 3.07
C ASP A 197 -24.50 -2.23 3.06
N ASP A 198 -24.02 -3.30 2.38
CA ASP A 198 -24.68 -4.61 2.28
C ASP A 198 -23.81 -5.73 2.85
N LEU A 199 -24.23 -6.25 4.00
CA LEU A 199 -23.55 -7.34 4.70
C LEU A 199 -23.53 -8.64 3.90
N SER A 200 -24.49 -8.87 3.00
CA SER A 200 -24.53 -10.09 2.17
C SER A 200 -23.40 -10.07 1.13
N ILE A 201 -23.18 -8.92 0.48
CA ILE A 201 -22.08 -8.68 -0.45
C ILE A 201 -20.75 -8.76 0.28
N GLN A 202 -20.64 -8.11 1.44
CA GLN A 202 -19.43 -8.16 2.27
C GLN A 202 -19.07 -9.59 2.67
N ASN A 203 -20.04 -10.35 3.19
CA ASN A 203 -19.84 -11.75 3.60
C ASN A 203 -19.45 -12.63 2.41
N ARG A 204 -20.03 -12.39 1.23
CA ARG A 204 -19.69 -13.13 0.02
C ARG A 204 -18.23 -12.86 -0.39
N TYR A 205 -17.76 -11.62 -0.33
CA TYR A 205 -16.36 -11.27 -0.54
C TYR A 205 -15.44 -11.97 0.48
N LEU A 206 -15.77 -11.91 1.76
CA LEU A 206 -14.97 -12.52 2.82
C LEU A 206 -14.84 -14.04 2.64
N ARG A 207 -15.90 -14.74 2.18
CA ARG A 207 -15.85 -16.18 1.87
C ARG A 207 -14.88 -16.48 0.72
N PHE A 208 -14.80 -15.64 -0.30
CA PHE A 208 -13.87 -15.83 -1.41
C PHE A 208 -12.42 -15.54 -1.01
N THR A 209 -12.19 -14.71 -0.01
CA THR A 209 -10.86 -14.27 0.42
C THR A 209 -10.34 -14.96 1.67
N SER A 210 -11.22 -15.62 2.45
CA SER A 210 -10.79 -16.52 3.54
C SER A 210 -10.00 -17.70 2.96
N LYS A 211 -8.93 -18.04 3.65
CA LYS A 211 -8.09 -19.23 3.36
C LYS A 211 -8.82 -20.49 3.77
#